data_80c072665b945eb4eb878f14b723f135
#
_entry.id   80c072665b945eb4eb878f14b723f135
#
_cell.length_a   1.000
_cell.length_b   1.000
_cell.length_c   1.000
_cell.angle_alpha   90.00
_cell.angle_beta   90.00
_cell.angle_gamma   90.00
#
_symmetry.space_group_name_H-M   'P 1'
#
loop_
_entity.id
_entity.type
_entity.pdbx_description
1 polymer ?
#
loop_
_entity_poly.entity_id
_entity_poly.type
_entity_poly.pdbx_seq_one_letter_code
_entity_poly.pdbx_strand_id
1 'polypeptide(L)'
;MSGVVSAFVEAWQELRINKVRILLALVGVAVSVTALTSVVGVGDLAREGFKVQAERSQGRTATVALSVNGPTTPDPVRLEKAYQGIVERYGISYWTHTGQAQARFQFPGGVQDVQMTLVDPGYGVIHRTDVTQGSWFADDDEQRLAPAVVVSEAFYNTAGRPDLVRKPLAKLIGEQETTAVIIGVVPDLFPQAPPSAFMLNGAAQSAGIAKGYGQFKVWVQDGQAAALMPAMQADLQMQFPDMYIDATRMDYAAHGDPIAVAQVAVGAVAGLVLLLGAMGMLNISMVTIRYRVREIGIRRSFGATSGRIFVGVMMESLVATAVAGIVGVMLAVAVVKNPWIQQKVAPALSEYPPFPLEAAMLGFGAAVLVGALAGAIPALVAVRIKVIDAIRF
;
A
#
# COMPACT_ATOMS: atom_id res chain seq x y z
N MET A 1 44.29 -3.88 6.90
CA MET A 1 43.08 -3.58 7.72
C MET A 1 43.28 -2.41 8.71
N SER A 2 44.49 -2.15 9.21
CA SER A 2 44.80 -1.05 10.16
C SER A 2 44.55 0.36 9.60
N GLY A 3 44.76 0.59 8.29
CA GLY A 3 44.63 1.91 7.69
C GLY A 3 43.20 2.45 7.54
N VAL A 4 42.19 1.57 7.38
CA VAL A 4 40.78 1.97 7.27
C VAL A 4 40.23 2.30 8.66
N VAL A 5 40.60 1.52 9.67
CA VAL A 5 40.17 1.76 11.07
C VAL A 5 40.77 3.07 11.59
N SER A 6 42.07 3.36 11.30
CA SER A 6 42.66 4.65 11.70
C SER A 6 42.00 5.83 11.00
N ALA A 7 41.66 5.70 9.71
CA ALA A 7 40.96 6.75 8.96
C ALA A 7 39.56 7.02 9.51
N PHE A 8 38.84 5.95 9.96
CA PHE A 8 37.55 6.09 10.60
C PHE A 8 37.64 6.82 11.94
N VAL A 9 38.62 6.48 12.78
CA VAL A 9 38.84 7.13 14.10
C VAL A 9 39.25 8.58 13.93
N GLU A 10 40.14 8.90 12.97
CA GLU A 10 40.51 10.28 12.64
C GLU A 10 39.29 11.08 12.16
N ALA A 11 38.49 10.53 11.23
CA ALA A 11 37.28 11.18 10.73
C ALA A 11 36.28 11.47 11.87
N TRP A 12 36.12 10.54 12.82
CA TRP A 12 35.26 10.75 13.97
C TRP A 12 35.75 11.84 14.93
N GLN A 13 37.06 11.96 15.13
CA GLN A 13 37.63 13.02 15.96
C GLN A 13 37.54 14.40 15.32
N GLU A 14 37.68 14.50 14.00
CA GLU A 14 37.55 15.74 13.26
C GLU A 14 36.13 16.30 13.22
N LEU A 15 35.10 15.42 13.16
CA LEU A 15 33.70 15.79 13.33
C LEU A 15 33.45 16.58 14.65
N ARG A 16 34.31 16.39 15.65
CA ARG A 16 34.20 17.02 16.97
C ARG A 16 34.80 18.44 17.03
N ILE A 17 35.68 18.83 16.11
CA ILE A 17 36.41 20.10 16.14
C ILE A 17 35.66 21.22 15.44
N ASN A 18 34.99 20.98 14.29
CA ASN A 18 34.28 21.98 13.47
C ASN A 18 32.74 21.77 13.51
N LYS A 19 32.19 21.62 14.70
CA LYS A 19 30.84 21.12 14.96
C LYS A 19 29.73 21.80 14.14
N VAL A 20 29.65 23.14 14.13
CA VAL A 20 28.49 23.87 13.58
C VAL A 20 28.40 23.76 12.05
N ARG A 21 29.52 23.90 11.35
CA ARG A 21 29.55 23.89 9.88
C ARG A 21 29.28 22.49 9.30
N ILE A 22 29.91 21.49 9.90
CA ILE A 22 29.71 20.08 9.54
C ILE A 22 28.28 19.65 9.90
N LEU A 23 27.78 20.07 11.03
CA LEU A 23 26.42 19.76 11.49
C LEU A 23 25.36 20.32 10.54
N LEU A 24 25.54 21.55 10.02
CA LEU A 24 24.64 22.14 9.02
C LEU A 24 24.61 21.33 7.70
N ALA A 25 25.77 20.87 7.23
CA ALA A 25 25.83 20.02 6.05
C ALA A 25 25.17 18.66 6.28
N LEU A 26 25.42 18.06 7.45
CA LEU A 26 24.84 16.77 7.85
C LEU A 26 23.31 16.85 8.00
N VAL A 27 22.81 17.96 8.54
CA VAL A 27 21.35 18.22 8.63
C VAL A 27 20.75 18.26 7.23
N GLY A 28 21.39 18.93 6.26
CA GLY A 28 20.92 18.96 4.87
C GLY A 28 20.82 17.56 4.26
N VAL A 29 21.85 16.74 4.42
CA VAL A 29 21.86 15.34 3.94
C VAL A 29 20.82 14.50 4.71
N ALA A 30 20.77 14.63 6.04
CA ALA A 30 19.81 13.87 6.84
C ALA A 30 18.36 14.19 6.46
N VAL A 31 18.01 15.48 6.28
CA VAL A 31 16.67 15.91 5.83
C VAL A 31 16.36 15.37 4.43
N SER A 32 17.33 15.41 3.51
CA SER A 32 17.17 14.88 2.15
C SER A 32 16.93 13.36 2.15
N VAL A 33 17.69 12.62 2.96
CA VAL A 33 17.52 11.18 3.13
C VAL A 33 16.19 10.86 3.81
N THR A 34 15.81 11.64 4.84
CA THR A 34 14.50 11.51 5.49
C THR A 34 13.38 11.68 4.47
N ALA A 35 13.45 12.73 3.65
CA ALA A 35 12.45 12.99 2.61
C ALA A 35 12.36 11.84 1.61
N LEU A 36 13.50 11.41 1.03
CA LEU A 36 13.55 10.32 0.05
C LEU A 36 13.01 9.01 0.63
N THR A 37 13.49 8.62 1.80
CA THR A 37 13.08 7.37 2.46
C THR A 37 11.62 7.41 2.90
N SER A 38 11.13 8.57 3.39
CA SER A 38 9.72 8.73 3.77
C SER A 38 8.80 8.65 2.55
N VAL A 39 9.19 9.25 1.42
CA VAL A 39 8.41 9.18 0.17
C VAL A 39 8.21 7.74 -0.28
N VAL A 40 9.27 6.95 -0.26
CA VAL A 40 9.18 5.52 -0.62
C VAL A 40 8.33 4.77 0.40
N GLY A 41 8.59 4.93 1.69
CA GLY A 41 7.86 4.24 2.74
C GLY A 41 6.38 4.62 2.83
N VAL A 42 6.04 5.91 2.70
CA VAL A 42 4.64 6.38 2.63
C VAL A 42 3.97 5.90 1.34
N GLY A 43 4.70 5.89 0.23
CA GLY A 43 4.21 5.41 -1.05
C GLY A 43 3.85 3.92 -1.02
N ASP A 44 4.68 3.09 -0.40
CA ASP A 44 4.39 1.66 -0.23
C ASP A 44 3.19 1.43 0.71
N LEU A 45 3.09 2.21 1.79
CA LEU A 45 1.93 2.19 2.67
C LEU A 45 0.65 2.59 1.92
N ALA A 46 0.71 3.64 1.11
CA ALA A 46 -0.42 4.10 0.30
C ALA A 46 -0.84 3.05 -0.74
N ARG A 47 0.13 2.38 -1.37
CA ARG A 47 -0.12 1.30 -2.33
C ARG A 47 -0.82 0.13 -1.68
N GLU A 48 -0.36 -0.33 -0.50
CA GLU A 48 -1.03 -1.42 0.22
C GLU A 48 -2.43 -1.02 0.69
N GLY A 49 -2.61 0.21 1.19
CA GLY A 49 -3.93 0.74 1.55
C GLY A 49 -4.88 0.81 0.35
N PHE A 50 -4.39 1.30 -0.79
CA PHE A 50 -5.16 1.33 -2.04
C PHE A 50 -5.53 -0.07 -2.53
N LYS A 51 -4.57 -1.02 -2.48
CA LYS A 51 -4.80 -2.41 -2.86
C LYS A 51 -5.91 -3.04 -2.01
N VAL A 52 -5.83 -2.92 -0.69
CA VAL A 52 -6.87 -3.45 0.21
C VAL A 52 -8.23 -2.81 -0.06
N GLN A 53 -8.27 -1.48 -0.26
CA GLN A 53 -9.51 -0.77 -0.59
C GLN A 53 -10.08 -1.23 -1.95
N ALA A 54 -9.23 -1.41 -2.95
CA ALA A 54 -9.63 -1.89 -4.26
C ALA A 54 -10.12 -3.36 -4.20
N GLU A 55 -9.42 -4.23 -3.47
CA GLU A 55 -9.82 -5.62 -3.26
C GLU A 55 -11.20 -5.72 -2.57
N ARG A 56 -11.48 -4.85 -1.61
CA ARG A 56 -12.80 -4.79 -0.96
C ARG A 56 -13.92 -4.36 -1.90
N SER A 57 -13.66 -3.45 -2.81
CA SER A 57 -14.68 -2.91 -3.73
C SER A 57 -14.83 -3.70 -5.03
N GLN A 58 -13.71 -4.11 -5.63
CA GLN A 58 -13.65 -4.71 -6.96
C GLN A 58 -13.38 -6.22 -6.95
N GLY A 59 -12.80 -6.73 -5.87
CA GLY A 59 -12.30 -8.09 -5.72
C GLY A 59 -10.79 -8.20 -5.84
N ARG A 60 -10.25 -9.32 -5.38
CA ARG A 60 -8.82 -9.66 -5.45
C ARG A 60 -8.34 -9.71 -6.89
N THR A 61 -7.02 -9.62 -7.07
CA THR A 61 -6.36 -9.79 -8.38
C THR A 61 -6.86 -11.04 -9.09
N ALA A 62 -7.16 -10.92 -10.39
CA ALA A 62 -7.76 -11.95 -11.23
C ALA A 62 -9.23 -12.29 -10.89
N THR A 63 -9.99 -11.35 -10.35
CA THR A 63 -11.44 -11.47 -10.29
C THR A 63 -12.03 -11.13 -11.66
N VAL A 64 -12.78 -12.06 -12.21
CA VAL A 64 -13.46 -11.95 -13.51
C VAL A 64 -14.97 -11.88 -13.30
N ALA A 65 -15.59 -10.86 -13.88
CA ALA A 65 -17.05 -10.76 -13.95
C ALA A 65 -17.52 -11.31 -15.29
N LEU A 66 -18.57 -12.11 -15.23
CA LEU A 66 -19.25 -12.66 -16.39
C LEU A 66 -20.66 -12.10 -16.44
N SER A 67 -21.05 -11.60 -17.58
CA SER A 67 -22.37 -11.03 -17.82
C SER A 67 -22.96 -11.57 -19.12
N VAL A 68 -24.21 -11.97 -19.07
CA VAL A 68 -24.98 -12.40 -20.24
C VAL A 68 -26.05 -11.35 -20.51
N ASN A 69 -25.89 -10.59 -21.58
CA ASN A 69 -26.75 -9.48 -21.94
C ASN A 69 -27.38 -9.74 -23.31
N GLY A 70 -28.62 -9.30 -23.54
CA GLY A 70 -29.27 -9.52 -24.81
C GLY A 70 -30.64 -8.83 -24.91
N PRO A 71 -31.32 -9.00 -26.04
CA PRO A 71 -32.61 -8.42 -26.28
C PRO A 71 -33.72 -8.99 -25.36
N THR A 72 -33.50 -10.16 -24.81
CA THR A 72 -34.41 -10.81 -23.84
C THR A 72 -33.66 -11.16 -22.57
N THR A 73 -34.35 -11.14 -21.43
CA THR A 73 -33.77 -11.61 -20.18
C THR A 73 -33.61 -13.12 -20.27
N PRO A 74 -32.39 -13.66 -20.06
CA PRO A 74 -32.19 -15.12 -20.06
C PRO A 74 -32.98 -15.75 -18.93
N ASP A 75 -33.43 -17.01 -19.14
CA ASP A 75 -34.05 -17.80 -18.09
C ASP A 75 -33.09 -17.93 -16.89
N PRO A 76 -33.48 -17.46 -15.68
CA PRO A 76 -32.60 -17.47 -14.52
C PRO A 76 -32.08 -18.86 -14.17
N VAL A 77 -32.89 -19.90 -14.29
CA VAL A 77 -32.51 -21.29 -13.97
C VAL A 77 -31.49 -21.81 -14.95
N ARG A 78 -31.67 -21.53 -16.24
CA ARG A 78 -30.73 -21.92 -17.29
C ARG A 78 -29.41 -21.17 -17.14
N LEU A 79 -29.45 -19.89 -16.82
CA LEU A 79 -28.27 -19.06 -16.61
C LEU A 79 -27.44 -19.55 -15.42
N GLU A 80 -28.10 -19.81 -14.29
CA GLU A 80 -27.46 -20.34 -13.09
C GLU A 80 -26.77 -21.67 -13.37
N LYS A 81 -27.45 -22.59 -14.08
CA LYS A 81 -26.88 -23.87 -14.47
C LYS A 81 -25.64 -23.72 -15.37
N ALA A 82 -25.63 -22.71 -16.23
CA ALA A 82 -24.48 -22.39 -17.08
C ALA A 82 -23.30 -21.88 -16.25
N TYR A 83 -23.53 -21.03 -15.28
CA TYR A 83 -22.49 -20.52 -14.36
C TYR A 83 -21.91 -21.65 -13.50
N GLN A 84 -22.77 -22.53 -12.95
CA GLN A 84 -22.31 -23.71 -12.22
C GLN A 84 -21.45 -24.63 -13.09
N GLY A 85 -21.83 -24.82 -14.36
CA GLY A 85 -21.02 -25.58 -15.33
C GLY A 85 -19.64 -24.96 -15.58
N ILE A 86 -19.50 -23.63 -15.53
CA ILE A 86 -18.20 -22.96 -15.59
C ILE A 86 -17.39 -23.24 -14.33
N VAL A 87 -18.00 -23.10 -13.17
CA VAL A 87 -17.33 -23.36 -11.86
C VAL A 87 -16.75 -24.78 -11.84
N GLU A 88 -17.56 -25.76 -12.21
CA GLU A 88 -17.14 -27.18 -12.25
C GLU A 88 -16.06 -27.44 -13.30
N ARG A 89 -16.25 -26.97 -14.54
CA ARG A 89 -15.35 -27.22 -15.67
C ARG A 89 -13.95 -26.65 -15.44
N TYR A 90 -13.87 -25.45 -14.87
CA TYR A 90 -12.58 -24.77 -14.64
C TYR A 90 -12.05 -24.93 -13.21
N GLY A 91 -12.73 -25.71 -12.36
CA GLY A 91 -12.29 -25.98 -10.98
C GLY A 91 -12.20 -24.72 -10.13
N ILE A 92 -13.15 -23.82 -10.28
CA ILE A 92 -13.16 -22.52 -9.58
C ILE A 92 -13.62 -22.73 -8.14
N SER A 93 -12.76 -22.39 -7.18
CA SER A 93 -13.04 -22.58 -5.76
C SER A 93 -13.90 -21.48 -5.15
N TYR A 94 -13.82 -20.25 -5.69
CA TYR A 94 -14.53 -19.10 -5.13
C TYR A 94 -15.26 -18.33 -6.23
N TRP A 95 -16.55 -18.19 -6.04
CA TRP A 95 -17.45 -17.46 -6.93
C TRP A 95 -18.54 -16.76 -6.12
N THR A 96 -19.20 -15.80 -6.70
CA THR A 96 -20.32 -15.09 -6.08
C THR A 96 -21.16 -14.38 -7.13
N HIS A 97 -22.44 -14.31 -6.91
CA HIS A 97 -23.29 -13.31 -7.55
C HIS A 97 -23.30 -12.06 -6.68
N THR A 98 -23.23 -10.89 -7.28
CA THR A 98 -23.30 -9.61 -6.59
C THR A 98 -24.47 -8.81 -7.09
N GLY A 99 -25.41 -8.54 -6.23
CA GLY A 99 -26.58 -7.69 -6.49
C GLY A 99 -26.65 -6.52 -5.53
N GLN A 100 -27.47 -5.52 -5.89
CA GLN A 100 -27.76 -4.39 -5.02
C GLN A 100 -29.26 -4.35 -4.76
N ALA A 101 -29.62 -4.11 -3.51
CA ALA A 101 -30.99 -3.91 -3.09
C ALA A 101 -31.08 -2.78 -2.05
N GLN A 102 -32.26 -2.25 -1.83
CA GLN A 102 -32.53 -1.36 -0.71
C GLN A 102 -33.59 -2.00 0.18
N ALA A 103 -33.35 -1.94 1.48
CA ALA A 103 -34.32 -2.41 2.46
C ALA A 103 -34.42 -1.41 3.62
N ARG A 104 -35.60 -1.30 4.18
CA ARG A 104 -35.83 -0.44 5.33
C ARG A 104 -35.65 -1.23 6.62
N PHE A 105 -34.80 -0.72 7.49
CA PHE A 105 -34.55 -1.31 8.79
C PHE A 105 -35.08 -0.44 9.91
N GLN A 106 -35.64 -1.10 10.95
CA GLN A 106 -36.04 -0.43 12.18
C GLN A 106 -34.83 -0.29 13.11
N PHE A 107 -34.42 0.94 13.34
CA PHE A 107 -33.43 1.30 14.35
C PHE A 107 -34.08 1.93 15.60
N PRO A 108 -33.33 2.08 16.71
CA PRO A 108 -33.83 2.82 17.87
C PRO A 108 -34.27 4.25 17.57
N GLY A 109 -33.60 4.91 16.60
CA GLY A 109 -33.91 6.28 16.14
C GLY A 109 -34.97 6.39 15.06
N GLY A 110 -35.60 5.28 14.63
CA GLY A 110 -36.61 5.26 13.57
C GLY A 110 -36.29 4.30 12.42
N VAL A 111 -37.08 4.36 11.36
CA VAL A 111 -36.87 3.55 10.16
C VAL A 111 -35.91 4.28 9.22
N GLN A 112 -34.91 3.58 8.70
CA GLN A 112 -33.95 4.09 7.73
C GLN A 112 -33.82 3.15 6.53
N ASP A 113 -33.58 3.74 5.36
CA ASP A 113 -33.21 3.01 4.17
C ASP A 113 -31.74 2.59 4.27
N VAL A 114 -31.48 1.30 4.07
CA VAL A 114 -30.13 0.71 4.11
C VAL A 114 -29.84 0.08 2.77
N GLN A 115 -28.67 0.41 2.22
CA GLN A 115 -28.18 -0.25 1.03
C GLN A 115 -27.71 -1.66 1.37
N MET A 116 -28.25 -2.64 0.67
CA MET A 116 -27.88 -4.03 0.82
C MET A 116 -27.10 -4.53 -0.39
N THR A 117 -25.99 -5.19 -0.12
CA THR A 117 -25.27 -5.97 -1.13
C THR A 117 -25.65 -7.43 -0.99
N LEU A 118 -26.23 -7.99 -2.04
CA LEU A 118 -26.61 -9.38 -2.12
C LEU A 118 -25.43 -10.19 -2.64
N VAL A 119 -25.09 -11.27 -1.94
CA VAL A 119 -23.85 -12.03 -2.17
C VAL A 119 -24.05 -13.53 -1.99
N ASP A 120 -23.06 -14.32 -2.41
CA ASP A 120 -22.92 -15.70 -1.99
C ASP A 120 -21.72 -15.84 -1.03
N PRO A 121 -21.56 -16.95 -0.30
CA PRO A 121 -20.52 -17.08 0.72
C PRO A 121 -19.08 -16.78 0.21
N GLY A 122 -18.78 -17.12 -1.04
CA GLY A 122 -17.49 -16.86 -1.69
C GLY A 122 -17.09 -15.37 -1.80
N TYR A 123 -18.05 -14.46 -1.71
CA TYR A 123 -17.81 -13.02 -1.76
C TYR A 123 -16.78 -12.57 -0.71
N GLY A 124 -16.86 -13.07 0.51
CA GLY A 124 -15.95 -12.70 1.60
C GLY A 124 -14.47 -12.96 1.25
N VAL A 125 -14.20 -14.06 0.56
CA VAL A 125 -12.84 -14.41 0.11
C VAL A 125 -12.44 -13.55 -1.09
N ILE A 126 -13.31 -13.42 -2.09
CA ILE A 126 -13.06 -12.65 -3.31
C ILE A 126 -12.79 -11.17 -2.99
N HIS A 127 -13.59 -10.58 -2.10
CA HIS A 127 -13.53 -9.17 -1.73
C HIS A 127 -12.71 -8.89 -0.46
N ARG A 128 -11.95 -9.87 0.05
CA ARG A 128 -11.14 -9.73 1.27
C ARG A 128 -11.92 -9.02 2.39
N THR A 129 -13.11 -9.54 2.66
CA THR A 129 -13.99 -8.94 3.65
C THR A 129 -13.51 -9.33 5.05
N ASP A 130 -12.87 -8.38 5.75
CA ASP A 130 -12.42 -8.58 7.13
C ASP A 130 -13.62 -8.40 8.07
N VAL A 131 -13.94 -9.42 8.85
CA VAL A 131 -15.00 -9.35 9.86
C VAL A 131 -14.38 -8.90 11.18
N THR A 132 -14.81 -7.76 11.71
CA THR A 132 -14.31 -7.21 12.97
C THR A 132 -14.90 -7.89 14.19
N GLN A 133 -16.16 -8.33 14.10
CA GLN A 133 -16.89 -9.04 15.15
C GLN A 133 -17.83 -10.07 14.53
N GLY A 134 -17.96 -11.23 15.14
CA GLY A 134 -18.80 -12.31 14.64
C GLY A 134 -18.15 -13.11 13.52
N SER A 135 -18.92 -13.51 12.49
CA SER A 135 -18.44 -14.32 11.36
C SER A 135 -19.01 -13.83 10.03
N TRP A 136 -18.33 -14.16 8.95
CA TRP A 136 -18.88 -14.07 7.59
C TRP A 136 -19.83 -15.25 7.35
N PHE A 137 -20.60 -15.20 6.26
CA PHE A 137 -21.53 -16.26 5.86
C PHE A 137 -20.80 -17.58 5.62
N ALA A 138 -21.44 -18.65 6.08
CA ALA A 138 -21.11 -20.03 5.76
C ALA A 138 -22.17 -20.63 4.82
N ASP A 139 -21.85 -21.75 4.16
CA ASP A 139 -22.74 -22.39 3.18
C ASP A 139 -24.10 -22.85 3.78
N ASP A 140 -24.12 -23.15 5.08
CA ASP A 140 -25.32 -23.55 5.80
C ASP A 140 -26.24 -22.37 6.21
N ASP A 141 -25.75 -21.13 6.10
CA ASP A 141 -26.53 -19.94 6.45
C ASP A 141 -27.71 -19.69 5.49
N GLU A 142 -27.68 -20.23 4.27
CA GLU A 142 -28.82 -20.17 3.34
C GLU A 142 -30.04 -20.97 3.84
N GLN A 143 -29.84 -22.01 4.66
CA GLN A 143 -30.87 -22.88 5.17
C GLN A 143 -31.52 -22.36 6.47
N ARG A 144 -31.11 -21.18 6.94
CA ARG A 144 -31.65 -20.58 8.17
C ARG A 144 -33.13 -20.15 8.00
N LEU A 145 -33.97 -20.43 9.01
CA LEU A 145 -35.34 -19.95 9.04
C LEU A 145 -35.46 -18.42 9.09
N ALA A 146 -34.51 -17.75 9.78
CA ALA A 146 -34.38 -16.30 9.76
C ALA A 146 -33.12 -15.94 8.97
N PRO A 147 -33.21 -15.08 7.94
CA PRO A 147 -32.06 -14.70 7.11
C PRO A 147 -30.95 -14.10 7.97
N ALA A 148 -29.73 -14.49 7.66
CA ALA A 148 -28.52 -13.90 8.25
C ALA A 148 -28.14 -12.61 7.53
N VAL A 149 -27.63 -11.62 8.27
CA VAL A 149 -27.05 -10.39 7.72
C VAL A 149 -25.71 -10.12 8.36
N VAL A 150 -24.76 -9.67 7.54
CA VAL A 150 -23.50 -9.07 7.99
C VAL A 150 -23.62 -7.58 7.75
N VAL A 151 -23.32 -6.77 8.75
CA VAL A 151 -23.60 -5.33 8.72
C VAL A 151 -22.31 -4.51 8.77
N SER A 152 -22.35 -3.29 8.24
CA SER A 152 -21.24 -2.34 8.37
C SER A 152 -21.14 -1.81 9.80
N GLU A 153 -19.99 -1.25 10.17
CA GLU A 153 -19.78 -0.63 11.48
C GLU A 153 -20.75 0.55 11.71
N ALA A 154 -21.04 1.34 10.66
CA ALA A 154 -22.03 2.40 10.69
C ALA A 154 -23.45 1.87 11.02
N PHE A 155 -23.86 0.75 10.43
CA PHE A 155 -25.13 0.09 10.77
C PHE A 155 -25.12 -0.38 12.22
N TYR A 156 -24.04 -1.06 12.65
CA TYR A 156 -23.92 -1.60 13.99
C TYR A 156 -23.97 -0.51 15.07
N ASN A 157 -23.33 0.63 14.81
CA ASN A 157 -23.39 1.81 15.67
C ASN A 157 -24.81 2.40 15.74
N THR A 158 -25.49 2.53 14.60
CA THR A 158 -26.87 3.04 14.53
C THR A 158 -27.85 2.10 15.23
N ALA A 159 -27.59 0.79 15.21
CA ALA A 159 -28.36 -0.21 15.93
C ALA A 159 -28.11 -0.24 17.46
N GLY A 160 -27.18 0.59 17.96
CA GLY A 160 -26.87 0.67 19.40
C GLY A 160 -25.86 -0.38 19.86
N ARG A 161 -25.04 -0.96 18.97
CA ARG A 161 -24.03 -1.98 19.25
C ARG A 161 -24.54 -3.19 20.05
N PRO A 162 -25.55 -3.90 19.54
CA PRO A 162 -26.12 -5.05 20.25
C PRO A 162 -25.08 -6.18 20.40
N ASP A 163 -25.15 -6.91 21.49
CA ASP A 163 -24.26 -8.05 21.75
C ASP A 163 -24.51 -9.19 20.74
N LEU A 164 -23.55 -9.47 19.86
CA LEU A 164 -23.66 -10.50 18.82
C LEU A 164 -23.79 -11.93 19.37
N VAL A 165 -23.29 -12.19 20.58
CA VAL A 165 -23.42 -13.51 21.22
C VAL A 165 -24.90 -13.87 21.42
N ARG A 166 -25.75 -12.88 21.64
CA ARG A 166 -27.19 -13.03 21.79
C ARG A 166 -27.96 -13.13 20.48
N LYS A 167 -27.28 -13.17 19.34
CA LYS A 167 -27.87 -13.22 17.99
C LYS A 167 -28.94 -12.12 17.81
N PRO A 168 -28.52 -10.84 17.84
CA PRO A 168 -29.46 -9.73 17.78
C PRO A 168 -30.26 -9.74 16.48
N LEU A 169 -31.51 -9.33 16.58
CA LEU A 169 -32.45 -9.32 15.47
C LEU A 169 -32.54 -7.92 14.87
N ALA A 170 -32.42 -7.84 13.55
CA ALA A 170 -32.70 -6.64 12.76
C ALA A 170 -34.05 -6.80 12.07
N LYS A 171 -34.98 -5.87 12.33
CA LYS A 171 -36.33 -5.90 11.73
C LYS A 171 -36.29 -5.17 10.39
N LEU A 172 -36.63 -5.90 9.32
CA LEU A 172 -36.82 -5.36 7.98
C LEU A 172 -38.28 -5.00 7.78
N ILE A 173 -38.54 -3.79 7.27
CA ILE A 173 -39.87 -3.28 7.00
C ILE A 173 -40.09 -3.27 5.50
N GLY A 174 -40.92 -4.17 5.00
CA GLY A 174 -41.26 -4.34 3.58
C GLY A 174 -42.71 -4.73 3.42
N GLU A 175 -43.09 -5.26 2.24
CA GLU A 175 -44.43 -5.84 2.01
C GLU A 175 -44.73 -7.01 2.97
N GLN A 176 -43.68 -7.76 3.32
CA GLN A 176 -43.67 -8.74 4.40
C GLN A 176 -42.63 -8.31 5.43
N GLU A 177 -43.08 -8.16 6.69
CA GLU A 177 -42.16 -7.91 7.79
C GLU A 177 -41.26 -9.13 7.99
N THR A 178 -39.95 -8.96 7.81
CA THR A 178 -38.98 -10.04 7.97
C THR A 178 -38.00 -9.67 9.06
N THR A 179 -37.58 -10.65 9.84
CA THR A 179 -36.56 -10.45 10.88
C THR A 179 -35.28 -11.16 10.45
N ALA A 180 -34.18 -10.42 10.36
CA ALA A 180 -32.86 -10.97 10.06
C ALA A 180 -32.01 -11.06 11.33
N VAL A 181 -31.09 -12.01 11.37
CA VAL A 181 -30.14 -12.18 12.48
C VAL A 181 -28.83 -11.52 12.08
N ILE A 182 -28.30 -10.61 12.89
CA ILE A 182 -26.97 -10.03 12.69
C ILE A 182 -25.93 -11.07 13.15
N ILE A 183 -25.10 -11.55 12.22
CA ILE A 183 -24.09 -12.58 12.49
C ILE A 183 -22.65 -12.03 12.50
N GLY A 184 -22.42 -10.88 11.88
CA GLY A 184 -21.10 -10.29 11.79
C GLY A 184 -21.12 -8.80 11.52
N VAL A 185 -20.00 -8.15 11.80
CA VAL A 185 -19.75 -6.73 11.55
C VAL A 185 -18.50 -6.59 10.72
N VAL A 186 -18.56 -5.77 9.67
CA VAL A 186 -17.44 -5.44 8.78
C VAL A 186 -17.10 -3.97 8.88
N PRO A 187 -15.84 -3.55 8.63
CA PRO A 187 -15.46 -2.15 8.59
C PRO A 187 -16.23 -1.39 7.52
N ASP A 188 -16.46 -0.11 7.75
CA ASP A 188 -17.01 0.77 6.73
C ASP A 188 -16.03 0.91 5.55
N LEU A 189 -16.55 1.06 4.33
CA LEU A 189 -15.73 1.22 3.12
C LEU A 189 -14.90 2.52 3.13
N PHE A 190 -15.43 3.56 3.77
CA PHE A 190 -14.78 4.86 3.93
C PHE A 190 -15.31 5.56 5.19
N PRO A 191 -14.55 6.52 5.74
CA PRO A 191 -15.00 7.29 6.91
C PRO A 191 -16.37 7.95 6.67
N GLN A 192 -17.28 7.82 7.62
CA GLN A 192 -18.65 8.34 7.54
C GLN A 192 -19.52 7.71 6.44
N ALA A 193 -19.25 6.46 6.06
CA ALA A 193 -20.12 5.72 5.16
C ALA A 193 -21.54 5.57 5.78
N PRO A 194 -22.60 5.59 4.96
CA PRO A 194 -23.93 5.30 5.44
C PRO A 194 -24.06 3.84 5.91
N PRO A 195 -25.02 3.53 6.79
CA PRO A 195 -25.33 2.15 7.17
C PRO A 195 -25.53 1.26 5.95
N SER A 196 -24.87 0.12 5.91
CA SER A 196 -25.01 -0.88 4.85
C SER A 196 -25.02 -2.29 5.43
N ALA A 197 -25.54 -3.25 4.64
CA ALA A 197 -25.64 -4.64 5.06
C ALA A 197 -25.38 -5.58 3.88
N PHE A 198 -24.93 -6.78 4.19
CA PHE A 198 -24.82 -7.90 3.26
C PHE A 198 -25.88 -8.96 3.61
N MET A 199 -26.43 -9.60 2.59
CA MET A 199 -27.37 -10.72 2.74
C MET A 199 -27.09 -11.76 1.64
N LEU A 200 -27.33 -13.03 1.96
CA LEU A 200 -27.22 -14.09 0.95
C LEU A 200 -28.29 -13.95 -0.12
N ASN A 201 -27.95 -14.22 -1.38
CA ASN A 201 -28.85 -14.12 -2.53
C ASN A 201 -30.10 -14.98 -2.36
N GLY A 202 -29.97 -16.24 -1.94
CA GLY A 202 -31.12 -17.13 -1.70
C GLY A 202 -32.04 -16.64 -0.59
N ALA A 203 -31.46 -16.10 0.49
CA ALA A 203 -32.23 -15.51 1.57
C ALA A 203 -32.98 -14.24 1.16
N ALA A 204 -32.36 -13.38 0.35
CA ALA A 204 -32.99 -12.16 -0.17
C ALA A 204 -34.15 -12.46 -1.13
N GLN A 205 -34.04 -13.50 -1.97
CA GLN A 205 -35.12 -13.96 -2.85
C GLN A 205 -36.28 -14.51 -2.04
N SER A 206 -36.00 -15.35 -1.04
CA SER A 206 -37.00 -15.93 -0.14
C SER A 206 -37.74 -14.86 0.69
N ALA A 207 -37.04 -13.78 1.05
CA ALA A 207 -37.60 -12.62 1.74
C ALA A 207 -38.30 -11.61 0.81
N GLY A 208 -38.36 -11.86 -0.50
CA GLY A 208 -38.98 -10.96 -1.48
C GLY A 208 -38.22 -9.63 -1.71
N ILE A 209 -36.95 -9.54 -1.27
CA ILE A 209 -36.12 -8.33 -1.39
C ILE A 209 -35.52 -8.22 -2.80
N ALA A 210 -35.24 -9.34 -3.44
CA ALA A 210 -34.66 -9.38 -4.78
C ALA A 210 -35.39 -10.34 -5.71
N LYS A 211 -35.37 -10.01 -7.03
CA LYS A 211 -35.97 -10.84 -8.09
C LYS A 211 -34.87 -11.33 -9.04
N GLY A 212 -34.01 -12.19 -8.57
CA GLY A 212 -32.94 -12.77 -9.40
C GLY A 212 -31.54 -12.49 -8.88
N TYR A 213 -30.57 -13.04 -9.57
CA TYR A 213 -29.16 -12.91 -9.25
C TYR A 213 -28.57 -11.68 -9.93
N GLY A 214 -27.59 -11.07 -9.27
CA GLY A 214 -26.80 -9.99 -9.84
C GLY A 214 -25.67 -10.47 -10.77
N GLN A 215 -24.62 -9.67 -10.87
CA GLN A 215 -23.43 -9.99 -11.68
C GLN A 215 -22.70 -11.22 -11.11
N PHE A 216 -22.41 -12.19 -11.96
CA PHE A 216 -21.61 -13.35 -11.59
C PHE A 216 -20.12 -13.02 -11.63
N LYS A 217 -19.41 -13.31 -10.54
CA LYS A 217 -17.98 -13.09 -10.40
C LYS A 217 -17.29 -14.38 -9.97
N VAL A 218 -16.13 -14.61 -10.54
CA VAL A 218 -15.27 -15.74 -10.21
C VAL A 218 -13.86 -15.24 -9.87
N TRP A 219 -13.22 -15.88 -8.91
CA TRP A 219 -11.83 -15.62 -8.62
C TRP A 219 -10.97 -16.77 -9.14
N VAL A 220 -10.08 -16.46 -10.08
CA VAL A 220 -9.18 -17.41 -10.69
C VAL A 220 -7.73 -17.14 -10.26
N GLN A 221 -6.84 -18.08 -10.50
CA GLN A 221 -5.43 -17.91 -10.15
C GLN A 221 -4.81 -16.79 -11.00
N ASP A 222 -4.01 -15.92 -10.36
CA ASP A 222 -3.31 -14.85 -11.07
C ASP A 222 -2.40 -15.43 -12.17
N GLY A 223 -2.43 -14.80 -13.34
CA GLY A 223 -1.77 -15.31 -14.54
C GLY A 223 -2.64 -16.23 -15.41
N GLN A 224 -3.69 -16.86 -14.88
CA GLN A 224 -4.61 -17.69 -15.66
C GLN A 224 -5.81 -16.91 -16.20
N ALA A 225 -6.15 -15.76 -15.63
CA ALA A 225 -7.31 -14.97 -16.02
C ALA A 225 -7.35 -14.66 -17.53
N ALA A 226 -6.21 -14.26 -18.12
CA ALA A 226 -6.12 -13.91 -19.53
C ALA A 226 -6.44 -15.11 -20.47
N ALA A 227 -6.13 -16.33 -20.05
CA ALA A 227 -6.43 -17.55 -20.83
C ALA A 227 -7.85 -18.06 -20.57
N LEU A 228 -8.34 -17.95 -19.32
CA LEU A 228 -9.65 -18.48 -18.93
C LEU A 228 -10.81 -17.59 -19.38
N MET A 229 -10.65 -16.25 -19.38
CA MET A 229 -11.73 -15.34 -19.80
C MET A 229 -12.31 -15.65 -21.18
N PRO A 230 -11.50 -15.79 -22.27
CA PRO A 230 -12.04 -16.11 -23.58
C PRO A 230 -12.68 -17.51 -23.62
N ALA A 231 -12.15 -18.46 -22.86
CA ALA A 231 -12.69 -19.82 -22.79
C ALA A 231 -14.06 -19.85 -22.10
N MET A 232 -14.20 -19.18 -20.94
CA MET A 232 -15.48 -19.04 -20.25
C MET A 232 -16.51 -18.27 -21.08
N GLN A 233 -16.06 -17.24 -21.80
CA GLN A 233 -16.92 -16.46 -22.72
C GLN A 233 -17.43 -17.37 -23.86
N ALA A 234 -16.55 -18.16 -24.48
CA ALA A 234 -16.92 -19.08 -25.55
C ALA A 234 -17.91 -20.17 -25.07
N ASP A 235 -17.72 -20.70 -23.88
CA ASP A 235 -18.62 -21.68 -23.27
C ASP A 235 -20.02 -21.12 -23.05
N LEU A 236 -20.12 -19.89 -22.54
CA LEU A 236 -21.41 -19.21 -22.39
C LEU A 236 -22.03 -18.86 -23.74
N GLN A 237 -21.23 -18.41 -24.72
CA GLN A 237 -21.71 -18.09 -26.06
C GLN A 237 -22.31 -19.30 -26.78
N MET A 238 -21.76 -20.50 -26.56
CA MET A 238 -22.36 -21.74 -27.09
C MET A 238 -23.73 -22.05 -26.48
N GLN A 239 -23.94 -21.70 -25.20
CA GLN A 239 -25.20 -21.94 -24.51
C GLN A 239 -26.25 -20.84 -24.80
N PHE A 240 -25.79 -19.60 -25.08
CA PHE A 240 -26.61 -18.42 -25.31
C PHE A 240 -26.18 -17.72 -26.62
N PRO A 241 -26.44 -18.35 -27.81
CA PRO A 241 -25.93 -17.86 -29.08
C PRO A 241 -26.46 -16.47 -29.47
N ASP A 242 -27.68 -16.13 -29.04
CA ASP A 242 -28.34 -14.85 -29.35
C ASP A 242 -28.08 -13.75 -28.33
N MET A 243 -27.20 -14.03 -27.34
CA MET A 243 -26.84 -13.10 -26.27
C MET A 243 -25.43 -12.57 -26.48
N TYR A 244 -25.18 -11.38 -25.97
CA TYR A 244 -23.85 -10.83 -25.85
C TYR A 244 -23.22 -11.25 -24.52
N ILE A 245 -22.11 -11.96 -24.58
CA ILE A 245 -21.37 -12.41 -23.41
C ILE A 245 -20.20 -11.47 -23.18
N ASP A 246 -20.14 -10.88 -22.01
CA ASP A 246 -19.01 -10.05 -21.58
C ASP A 246 -18.27 -10.76 -20.43
N ALA A 247 -16.95 -10.85 -20.59
CA ALA A 247 -16.03 -11.35 -19.58
C ALA A 247 -15.01 -10.26 -19.28
N THR A 248 -15.15 -9.58 -18.18
CA THR A 248 -14.34 -8.42 -17.83
C THR A 248 -13.56 -8.65 -16.55
N ARG A 249 -12.28 -8.33 -16.58
CA ARG A 249 -11.45 -8.34 -15.39
C ARG A 249 -11.78 -7.11 -14.54
N MET A 250 -12.27 -7.35 -13.30
CA MET A 250 -12.78 -6.29 -12.42
C MET A 250 -11.74 -5.76 -11.43
N ASP A 251 -10.62 -6.45 -11.27
CA ASP A 251 -9.61 -6.07 -10.27
C ASP A 251 -8.80 -4.82 -10.67
N TYR A 252 -8.23 -4.18 -9.66
CA TYR A 252 -7.43 -2.96 -9.83
C TYR A 252 -6.19 -3.17 -10.72
N ALA A 253 -5.63 -4.39 -10.79
CA ALA A 253 -4.44 -4.68 -11.58
C ALA A 253 -4.69 -4.61 -13.09
N ALA A 254 -5.96 -4.72 -13.53
CA ALA A 254 -6.35 -4.56 -14.93
C ALA A 254 -6.11 -3.11 -15.44
N HIS A 255 -6.10 -2.13 -14.54
CA HIS A 255 -6.02 -0.70 -14.89
C HIS A 255 -4.64 -0.07 -14.59
N GLY A 256 -3.65 -0.88 -14.17
CA GLY A 256 -2.31 -0.41 -13.80
C GLY A 256 -2.24 0.13 -12.36
N ASP A 257 -1.06 0.60 -11.97
CA ASP A 257 -0.80 1.13 -10.62
C ASP A 257 -1.00 2.67 -10.61
N PRO A 258 -2.10 3.19 -10.04
CA PRO A 258 -2.39 4.63 -10.04
C PRO A 258 -1.40 5.42 -9.15
N ILE A 259 -0.69 4.76 -8.24
CA ILE A 259 0.25 5.39 -7.30
C ILE A 259 1.64 5.50 -7.91
N ALA A 260 1.98 4.66 -8.90
CA ALA A 260 3.32 4.63 -9.51
C ALA A 260 3.75 6.01 -10.06
N VAL A 261 2.87 6.70 -10.78
CA VAL A 261 3.17 8.03 -11.36
C VAL A 261 3.43 9.05 -10.25
N ALA A 262 2.62 9.06 -9.21
CA ALA A 262 2.79 9.94 -8.07
C ALA A 262 4.12 9.65 -7.33
N GLN A 263 4.46 8.38 -7.12
CA GLN A 263 5.74 7.98 -6.51
C GLN A 263 6.95 8.46 -7.33
N VAL A 264 6.91 8.31 -8.65
CA VAL A 264 8.00 8.80 -9.53
C VAL A 264 8.15 10.31 -9.42
N ALA A 265 7.04 11.06 -9.47
CA ALA A 265 7.08 12.52 -9.38
C ALA A 265 7.66 13.00 -8.03
N VAL A 266 7.15 12.45 -6.91
CA VAL A 266 7.63 12.83 -5.57
C VAL A 266 9.04 12.32 -5.33
N GLY A 267 9.40 11.14 -5.85
CA GLY A 267 10.76 10.60 -5.84
C GLY A 267 11.77 11.50 -6.59
N ALA A 268 11.36 12.06 -7.73
CA ALA A 268 12.18 13.02 -8.47
C ALA A 268 12.45 14.29 -7.66
N VAL A 269 11.42 14.84 -6.98
CA VAL A 269 11.57 15.99 -6.09
C VAL A 269 12.51 15.67 -4.93
N ALA A 270 12.36 14.50 -4.29
CA ALA A 270 13.25 14.05 -3.22
C ALA A 270 14.69 13.89 -3.71
N GLY A 271 14.88 13.39 -4.94
CA GLY A 271 16.20 13.32 -5.61
C GLY A 271 16.84 14.69 -5.82
N LEU A 272 16.05 15.69 -6.23
CA LEU A 272 16.52 17.08 -6.36
C LEU A 272 16.95 17.66 -5.00
N VAL A 273 16.17 17.42 -3.94
CA VAL A 273 16.55 17.85 -2.58
C VAL A 273 17.84 17.18 -2.12
N LEU A 274 18.04 15.90 -2.46
CA LEU A 274 19.28 15.17 -2.18
C LEU A 274 20.47 15.77 -2.93
N LEU A 275 20.32 16.15 -4.20
CA LEU A 275 21.36 16.84 -4.97
C LEU A 275 21.71 18.21 -4.36
N LEU A 276 20.74 18.97 -3.90
CA LEU A 276 21.00 20.23 -3.19
C LEU A 276 21.78 20.01 -1.88
N GLY A 277 21.43 18.95 -1.12
CA GLY A 277 22.20 18.52 0.06
C GLY A 277 23.66 18.16 -0.29
N ALA A 278 23.86 17.43 -1.39
CA ALA A 278 25.18 17.07 -1.91
C ALA A 278 26.00 18.30 -2.29
N MET A 279 25.40 19.27 -2.98
CA MET A 279 26.06 20.52 -3.35
C MET A 279 26.46 21.34 -2.10
N GLY A 280 25.60 21.39 -1.09
CA GLY A 280 25.91 22.02 0.19
C GLY A 280 27.13 21.40 0.86
N MET A 281 27.18 20.06 0.91
CA MET A 281 28.31 19.32 1.47
C MET A 281 29.60 19.53 0.66
N LEU A 282 29.51 19.48 -0.66
CA LEU A 282 30.65 19.73 -1.56
C LEU A 282 31.25 21.13 -1.31
N ASN A 283 30.39 22.16 -1.22
CA ASN A 283 30.81 23.52 -0.96
C ASN A 283 31.56 23.63 0.38
N ILE A 284 31.02 23.02 1.45
CA ILE A 284 31.66 23.02 2.77
C ILE A 284 33.00 22.28 2.75
N SER A 285 33.05 21.11 2.11
CA SER A 285 34.30 20.33 1.97
C SER A 285 35.37 21.08 1.19
N MET A 286 34.98 21.78 0.12
CA MET A 286 35.95 22.62 -0.67
C MET A 286 36.54 23.77 0.14
N VAL A 287 35.71 24.43 0.96
CA VAL A 287 36.18 25.50 1.86
C VAL A 287 37.10 24.91 2.95
N THR A 288 36.74 23.77 3.52
CA THR A 288 37.57 23.12 4.56
C THR A 288 38.93 22.75 4.05
N ILE A 289 39.08 22.23 2.80
CA ILE A 289 40.39 21.90 2.21
C ILE A 289 41.25 23.16 2.10
N ARG A 290 40.69 24.30 1.72
CA ARG A 290 41.49 25.55 1.63
C ARG A 290 42.12 25.92 2.99
N TYR A 291 41.47 25.71 4.09
CA TYR A 291 42.01 25.95 5.43
C TYR A 291 43.04 24.88 5.85
N ARG A 292 42.99 23.66 5.26
CA ARG A 292 43.86 22.52 5.59
C ARG A 292 45.04 22.35 4.64
N VAL A 293 45.25 23.28 3.68
CA VAL A 293 46.38 23.22 2.70
C VAL A 293 47.71 22.99 3.39
N ARG A 294 47.99 23.73 4.47
CA ARG A 294 49.21 23.62 5.25
C ARG A 294 49.38 22.24 5.91
N GLU A 295 48.35 21.72 6.50
CA GLU A 295 48.34 20.40 7.12
C GLU A 295 48.58 19.28 6.10
N ILE A 296 47.91 19.35 4.94
CA ILE A 296 48.09 18.40 3.84
C ILE A 296 49.53 18.48 3.29
N GLY A 297 50.08 19.69 3.16
CA GLY A 297 51.46 19.90 2.76
C GLY A 297 52.47 19.29 3.73
N ILE A 298 52.29 19.47 5.03
CA ILE A 298 53.11 18.87 6.07
C ILE A 298 53.04 17.34 5.99
N ARG A 299 51.87 16.76 5.91
CA ARG A 299 51.71 15.30 5.76
C ARG A 299 52.43 14.75 4.52
N ARG A 300 52.42 15.49 3.41
CA ARG A 300 53.17 15.13 2.17
C ARG A 300 54.66 15.24 2.33
N SER A 301 55.19 16.24 3.03
CA SER A 301 56.62 16.38 3.29
C SER A 301 57.18 15.24 4.16
N PHE A 302 56.32 14.65 5.02
CA PHE A 302 56.66 13.45 5.79
C PHE A 302 56.39 12.13 5.04
N GLY A 303 56.16 12.18 3.71
CA GLY A 303 56.09 10.99 2.86
C GLY A 303 54.67 10.39 2.70
N ALA A 304 53.59 11.12 3.05
CA ALA A 304 52.27 10.64 2.77
C ALA A 304 52.01 10.54 1.26
N THR A 305 51.53 9.36 0.82
CA THR A 305 51.19 9.14 -0.59
C THR A 305 49.92 9.88 -0.98
N SER A 306 49.81 10.28 -2.26
CA SER A 306 48.58 10.92 -2.78
C SER A 306 47.32 10.10 -2.56
N GLY A 307 47.41 8.76 -2.69
CA GLY A 307 46.30 7.85 -2.42
C GLY A 307 45.85 7.87 -0.97
N ARG A 308 46.76 7.99 -0.01
CA ARG A 308 46.41 8.07 1.43
C ARG A 308 45.67 9.36 1.76
N ILE A 309 46.08 10.50 1.14
CA ILE A 309 45.38 11.78 1.30
C ILE A 309 43.99 11.72 0.68
N PHE A 310 43.86 11.16 -0.53
CA PHE A 310 42.61 10.98 -1.24
C PHE A 310 41.61 10.16 -0.39
N VAL A 311 42.02 8.97 0.06
CA VAL A 311 41.19 8.10 0.88
C VAL A 311 40.81 8.77 2.20
N GLY A 312 41.71 9.50 2.84
CA GLY A 312 41.42 10.21 4.09
C GLY A 312 40.32 11.24 3.91
N VAL A 313 40.41 12.13 2.92
CA VAL A 313 39.41 13.17 2.65
C VAL A 313 38.09 12.55 2.19
N MET A 314 38.12 11.50 1.37
CA MET A 314 36.93 10.82 0.89
C MET A 314 36.21 10.11 2.05
N MET A 315 36.97 9.42 2.94
CA MET A 315 36.39 8.71 4.10
C MET A 315 35.74 9.67 5.10
N GLU A 316 36.27 10.88 5.28
CA GLU A 316 35.66 11.91 6.12
C GLU A 316 34.24 12.23 5.64
N SER A 317 34.09 12.50 4.33
CA SER A 317 32.75 12.75 3.75
C SER A 317 31.85 11.54 3.81
N LEU A 318 32.37 10.34 3.54
CA LEU A 318 31.62 9.09 3.54
C LEU A 318 31.07 8.76 4.94
N VAL A 319 31.91 8.86 5.97
CA VAL A 319 31.49 8.60 7.36
C VAL A 319 30.44 9.61 7.81
N ALA A 320 30.66 10.89 7.49
CA ALA A 320 29.74 11.96 7.82
C ALA A 320 28.35 11.73 7.20
N THR A 321 28.30 11.40 5.90
CA THR A 321 27.03 11.11 5.21
C THR A 321 26.41 9.78 5.63
N ALA A 322 27.19 8.77 5.97
CA ALA A 322 26.66 7.52 6.52
C ALA A 322 25.93 7.76 7.86
N VAL A 323 26.54 8.57 8.76
CA VAL A 323 25.87 8.96 10.03
C VAL A 323 24.61 9.77 9.75
N ALA A 324 24.67 10.76 8.86
CA ALA A 324 23.50 11.54 8.47
C ALA A 324 22.41 10.65 7.82
N GLY A 325 22.83 9.67 7.01
CA GLY A 325 21.93 8.70 6.40
C GLY A 325 21.21 7.82 7.42
N ILE A 326 21.91 7.31 8.42
CA ILE A 326 21.31 6.55 9.53
C ILE A 326 20.28 7.40 10.27
N VAL A 327 20.64 8.63 10.64
CA VAL A 327 19.72 9.56 11.30
C VAL A 327 18.51 9.86 10.40
N GLY A 328 18.76 10.09 9.10
CA GLY A 328 17.68 10.33 8.13
C GLY A 328 16.71 9.17 7.99
N VAL A 329 17.22 7.94 7.90
CA VAL A 329 16.38 6.72 7.88
C VAL A 329 15.60 6.55 9.19
N MET A 330 16.22 6.79 10.35
CA MET A 330 15.51 6.72 11.64
C MET A 330 14.36 7.72 11.73
N LEU A 331 14.58 8.93 11.27
CA LEU A 331 13.53 9.97 11.19
C LEU A 331 12.42 9.57 10.20
N ALA A 332 12.78 9.01 9.05
CA ALA A 332 11.81 8.52 8.07
C ALA A 332 10.93 7.39 8.66
N VAL A 333 11.54 6.44 9.37
CA VAL A 333 10.80 5.39 10.10
C VAL A 333 9.83 6.01 11.11
N ALA A 334 10.26 7.02 11.86
CA ALA A 334 9.40 7.71 12.83
C ALA A 334 8.22 8.43 12.14
N VAL A 335 8.45 9.04 10.97
CA VAL A 335 7.40 9.68 10.16
C VAL A 335 6.40 8.64 9.65
N VAL A 336 6.86 7.58 9.01
CA VAL A 336 5.99 6.55 8.40
C VAL A 336 5.21 5.76 9.45
N LYS A 337 5.83 5.50 10.61
CA LYS A 337 5.16 4.79 11.73
C LYS A 337 4.29 5.71 12.61
N ASN A 338 4.19 6.99 12.29
CA ASN A 338 3.31 7.87 13.02
C ASN A 338 1.84 7.47 12.79
N PRO A 339 1.06 7.18 13.86
CA PRO A 339 -0.33 6.71 13.72
C PRO A 339 -1.23 7.67 12.96
N TRP A 340 -1.00 8.98 13.09
CA TRP A 340 -1.76 9.99 12.36
C TRP A 340 -1.53 9.92 10.85
N ILE A 341 -0.27 9.70 10.43
CA ILE A 341 0.08 9.53 9.01
C ILE A 341 -0.50 8.22 8.48
N GLN A 342 -0.35 7.13 9.22
CA GLN A 342 -0.87 5.82 8.83
C GLN A 342 -2.38 5.84 8.61
N GLN A 343 -3.14 6.42 9.54
CA GLN A 343 -4.59 6.55 9.43
C GLN A 343 -5.03 7.45 8.26
N LYS A 344 -4.25 8.49 7.93
CA LYS A 344 -4.57 9.38 6.80
C LYS A 344 -4.21 8.77 5.45
N VAL A 345 -3.10 8.04 5.37
CA VAL A 345 -2.58 7.48 4.12
C VAL A 345 -3.25 6.16 3.75
N ALA A 346 -3.50 5.31 4.72
CA ALA A 346 -4.05 3.97 4.50
C ALA A 346 -5.16 3.63 5.54
N PRO A 347 -6.28 4.34 5.52
CA PRO A 347 -7.38 4.12 6.48
C PRO A 347 -8.05 2.75 6.34
N ALA A 348 -7.89 2.09 5.19
CA ALA A 348 -8.46 0.78 4.92
C ALA A 348 -7.71 -0.38 5.61
N LEU A 349 -6.49 -0.13 6.14
CA LEU A 349 -5.69 -1.16 6.79
C LEU A 349 -6.11 -1.32 8.24
N SER A 350 -6.45 -2.55 8.63
CA SER A 350 -6.68 -2.94 10.03
C SER A 350 -5.36 -3.11 10.79
N GLU A 351 -4.34 -3.61 10.10
CA GLU A 351 -2.97 -3.75 10.60
C GLU A 351 -1.98 -3.12 9.63
N TYR A 352 -1.07 -2.30 10.13
CA TYR A 352 -0.07 -1.63 9.31
C TYR A 352 1.17 -2.51 9.12
N PRO A 353 1.66 -2.65 7.87
CA PRO A 353 2.83 -3.46 7.60
C PRO A 353 4.09 -2.88 8.29
N PRO A 354 5.12 -3.70 8.53
CA PRO A 354 6.40 -3.22 9.00
C PRO A 354 7.01 -2.25 7.98
N PHE A 355 7.90 -1.36 8.46
CA PHE A 355 8.59 -0.43 7.57
C PHE A 355 9.39 -1.20 6.50
N PRO A 356 9.28 -0.86 5.20
CA PRO A 356 9.95 -1.60 4.14
C PRO A 356 11.48 -1.43 4.23
N LEU A 357 12.19 -2.55 4.32
CA LEU A 357 13.65 -2.56 4.39
C LEU A 357 14.27 -1.97 3.12
N GLU A 358 13.63 -2.16 1.98
CA GLU A 358 14.06 -1.60 0.69
C GLU A 358 14.13 -0.07 0.72
N ALA A 359 13.15 0.60 1.32
CA ALA A 359 13.15 2.05 1.49
C ALA A 359 14.32 2.52 2.38
N ALA A 360 14.61 1.78 3.47
CA ALA A 360 15.76 2.07 4.33
C ALA A 360 17.09 1.91 3.59
N MET A 361 17.25 0.81 2.86
CA MET A 361 18.45 0.52 2.06
C MET A 361 18.65 1.55 0.95
N LEU A 362 17.59 1.97 0.28
CA LEU A 362 17.63 2.99 -0.76
C LEU A 362 18.07 4.33 -0.18
N GLY A 363 17.48 4.77 0.92
CA GLY A 363 17.85 6.03 1.58
C GLY A 363 19.28 6.03 2.10
N PHE A 364 19.72 4.97 2.77
CA PHE A 364 21.08 4.82 3.24
C PHE A 364 22.09 4.73 2.09
N GLY A 365 21.77 3.94 1.05
CA GLY A 365 22.60 3.83 -0.16
C GLY A 365 22.78 5.17 -0.88
N ALA A 366 21.70 5.95 -0.96
CA ALA A 366 21.72 7.31 -1.53
C ALA A 366 22.63 8.24 -0.70
N ALA A 367 22.59 8.18 0.64
CA ALA A 367 23.47 8.96 1.50
C ALA A 367 24.95 8.62 1.28
N VAL A 368 25.26 7.33 1.21
CA VAL A 368 26.63 6.83 0.95
C VAL A 368 27.11 7.26 -0.43
N LEU A 369 26.26 7.15 -1.46
CA LEU A 369 26.58 7.59 -2.82
C LEU A 369 26.88 9.09 -2.87
N VAL A 370 26.05 9.89 -2.23
CA VAL A 370 26.24 11.35 -2.13
C VAL A 370 27.53 11.66 -1.41
N GLY A 371 27.86 10.98 -0.32
CA GLY A 371 29.11 11.13 0.42
C GLY A 371 30.32 10.80 -0.43
N ALA A 372 30.25 9.73 -1.20
CA ALA A 372 31.34 9.35 -2.13
C ALA A 372 31.51 10.39 -3.22
N LEU A 373 30.47 10.85 -3.89
CA LEU A 373 30.53 11.85 -4.97
C LEU A 373 30.93 13.22 -4.44
N ALA A 374 30.33 13.70 -3.37
CA ALA A 374 30.66 15.00 -2.77
C ALA A 374 32.06 15.03 -2.13
N GLY A 375 32.58 13.87 -1.67
CA GLY A 375 33.92 13.73 -1.13
C GLY A 375 34.99 13.53 -2.20
N ALA A 376 34.66 12.92 -3.34
CA ALA A 376 35.63 12.64 -4.40
C ALA A 376 36.24 13.91 -5.01
N ILE A 377 35.42 14.93 -5.30
CA ILE A 377 35.86 16.18 -5.91
C ILE A 377 36.87 16.92 -5.00
N PRO A 378 36.53 17.18 -3.70
CA PRO A 378 37.50 17.76 -2.76
C PRO A 378 38.76 16.90 -2.57
N ALA A 379 38.61 15.58 -2.50
CA ALA A 379 39.78 14.68 -2.40
C ALA A 379 40.71 14.78 -3.59
N LEU A 380 40.21 14.92 -4.82
CA LEU A 380 41.02 15.16 -6.02
C LEU A 380 41.73 16.51 -5.96
N VAL A 381 41.09 17.54 -5.44
CA VAL A 381 41.73 18.86 -5.25
C VAL A 381 42.84 18.78 -4.21
N ALA A 382 42.63 18.10 -3.10
CA ALA A 382 43.58 17.90 -2.02
C ALA A 382 44.87 17.20 -2.51
N VAL A 383 44.72 16.21 -3.39
CA VAL A 383 45.87 15.50 -4.00
C VAL A 383 46.72 16.40 -4.91
N ARG A 384 46.15 17.42 -5.53
CA ARG A 384 46.86 18.34 -6.44
C ARG A 384 47.64 19.45 -5.72
N ILE A 385 47.51 19.62 -4.42
CA ILE A 385 48.25 20.62 -3.63
C ILE A 385 49.75 20.30 -3.65
N LYS A 386 50.56 21.24 -4.10
CA LYS A 386 52.01 21.10 -4.10
C LYS A 386 52.59 21.47 -2.73
N VAL A 387 53.64 20.73 -2.27
CA VAL A 387 54.30 20.98 -0.97
C VAL A 387 54.82 22.41 -0.86
N ILE A 388 55.28 22.98 -1.98
CA ILE A 388 55.82 24.35 -2.03
C ILE A 388 54.77 25.43 -1.77
N ASP A 389 53.50 25.16 -2.18
CA ASP A 389 52.39 26.10 -1.98
C ASP A 389 51.94 26.11 -0.50
N ALA A 390 52.16 25.01 0.23
CA ALA A 390 51.82 24.88 1.65
C ALA A 390 52.81 25.61 2.59
N ILE A 391 54.03 25.92 2.12
CA ILE A 391 55.03 26.63 2.92
C ILE A 391 54.95 28.17 2.69
N ARG A 392 54.31 28.61 1.61
CA ARG A 392 54.23 30.01 1.21
C ARG A 392 53.03 30.77 1.81
N PHE A 393 52.11 30.05 2.43
CA PHE A 393 50.99 30.52 3.24
C PHE A 393 51.20 30.13 4.71
#